data_cf8313e6e33fece3f5b113a003d1d456
#
_entry.id   cf8313e6e33fece3f5b113a003d1d456
#
_cell.length_a   1.000
_cell.length_b   1.000
_cell.length_c   1.000
_cell.angle_alpha   90.00
_cell.angle_beta   90.00
_cell.angle_gamma   90.00
#
_symmetry.space_group_name_H-M   'P 1'
#
loop_
_entity.id
_entity.type
_entity.pdbx_description
1 polymer ?
#
loop_
_entity_poly.entity_id
_entity_poly.type
_entity_poly.pdbx_seq_one_letter_code
_entity_poly.pdbx_strand_id
1 'polypeptide(L)'
;MEVHHHPKVEKKNFKEYLLEFLMIFLAVTLGFFAESYREYSVEKSRAKEYASSLAYDLQKDIVMMKAEIFEMRNITNKIERLELFVKGKKINELTNLGLSAYTYFGCDYKPYTWSRATLDEIKNSGSLRYFTNDSLIMKVSAYDAFTKHMDEDFKGDVGRNDRVSEKKNLIVDLSYDPGDSIQLAGMNPDSLVRLISKKEAIAQKPLQLLTGNINDIKSLLNDYLTIKAQLDTRSKRELPKVIEDASELSAMLKSEYHLK
;
A
#
# COMPACT_ATOMS: atom_id res chain seq x y z
N MET A 1 -80.52 -24.50 -24.75
CA MET A 1 -80.01 -25.62 -23.96
C MET A 1 -78.55 -25.83 -24.35
N GLU A 2 -77.65 -25.34 -23.54
CA GLU A 2 -76.25 -25.61 -23.76
C GLU A 2 -75.85 -26.91 -23.06
N VAL A 3 -75.41 -27.88 -23.83
CA VAL A 3 -74.94 -29.17 -23.33
C VAL A 3 -73.47 -29.03 -22.95
N HIS A 4 -73.15 -28.85 -21.65
CA HIS A 4 -71.87 -28.96 -21.12
C HIS A 4 -71.36 -30.40 -21.23
N HIS A 5 -70.51 -30.68 -22.24
CA HIS A 5 -69.74 -31.91 -22.29
C HIS A 5 -68.64 -31.84 -21.20
N HIS A 6 -68.86 -32.52 -20.08
CA HIS A 6 -67.74 -32.78 -19.16
C HIS A 6 -66.76 -33.78 -19.82
N PRO A 7 -65.52 -33.46 -19.93
CA PRO A 7 -64.56 -34.43 -20.46
C PRO A 7 -64.49 -35.65 -19.52
N LYS A 8 -64.71 -36.83 -20.08
CA LYS A 8 -64.55 -38.08 -19.35
C LYS A 8 -63.05 -38.18 -18.90
N VAL A 9 -62.78 -38.07 -17.60
CA VAL A 9 -61.50 -38.35 -17.02
C VAL A 9 -61.30 -39.87 -17.05
N GLU A 10 -60.51 -40.35 -18.01
CA GLU A 10 -60.08 -41.76 -18.02
C GLU A 10 -59.25 -42.04 -16.79
N LYS A 11 -59.61 -43.12 -16.05
CA LYS A 11 -58.83 -43.58 -14.89
C LYS A 11 -57.49 -44.15 -15.40
N LYS A 12 -56.40 -43.37 -15.25
CA LYS A 12 -55.06 -43.83 -15.58
C LYS A 12 -54.65 -45.00 -14.69
N ASN A 13 -53.90 -45.94 -15.25
CA ASN A 13 -53.31 -47.06 -14.53
C ASN A 13 -52.14 -46.58 -13.63
N PHE A 14 -51.88 -47.26 -12.53
CA PHE A 14 -50.79 -46.96 -11.62
C PHE A 14 -49.44 -46.74 -12.35
N LYS A 15 -49.17 -47.50 -13.41
CA LYS A 15 -47.98 -47.36 -14.26
C LYS A 15 -47.90 -46.00 -14.96
N GLU A 16 -49.06 -45.47 -15.39
CA GLU A 16 -49.12 -44.16 -16.06
C GLU A 16 -48.87 -43.04 -15.07
N TYR A 17 -49.40 -43.10 -13.86
CA TYR A 17 -49.10 -42.15 -12.79
C TYR A 17 -47.63 -42.21 -12.37
N LEU A 18 -47.03 -43.38 -12.29
CA LEU A 18 -45.65 -43.56 -11.98
C LEU A 18 -44.73 -42.95 -13.07
N LEU A 19 -45.10 -43.15 -14.35
CA LEU A 19 -44.35 -42.56 -15.48
C LEU A 19 -44.47 -41.04 -15.49
N GLU A 20 -45.66 -40.48 -15.25
CA GLU A 20 -45.87 -39.03 -15.13
C GLU A 20 -45.03 -38.46 -13.95
N PHE A 21 -45.09 -39.10 -12.81
CA PHE A 21 -44.27 -38.73 -11.66
C PHE A 21 -42.76 -38.76 -11.98
N LEU A 22 -42.30 -39.83 -12.62
CA LEU A 22 -40.90 -39.96 -13.02
C LEU A 22 -40.50 -38.91 -14.04
N MET A 23 -41.34 -38.58 -15.01
CA MET A 23 -41.06 -37.53 -15.97
C MET A 23 -40.94 -36.13 -15.31
N ILE A 24 -41.88 -35.80 -14.41
CA ILE A 24 -41.85 -34.55 -13.67
C ILE A 24 -40.62 -34.51 -12.75
N PHE A 25 -40.36 -35.61 -12.03
CA PHE A 25 -39.20 -35.73 -11.15
C PHE A 25 -37.87 -35.55 -11.92
N LEU A 26 -37.73 -36.23 -13.06
CA LEU A 26 -36.56 -36.11 -13.91
C LEU A 26 -36.42 -34.69 -14.49
N ALA A 27 -37.50 -34.07 -14.95
CA ALA A 27 -37.49 -32.73 -15.50
C ALA A 27 -37.00 -31.69 -14.45
N VAL A 28 -37.55 -31.78 -13.22
CA VAL A 28 -37.14 -30.90 -12.11
C VAL A 28 -35.71 -31.15 -11.71
N THR A 29 -35.32 -32.44 -11.56
CA THR A 29 -33.95 -32.82 -11.18
C THR A 29 -32.92 -32.36 -12.23
N LEU A 30 -33.21 -32.59 -13.51
CA LEU A 30 -32.34 -32.12 -14.59
C LEU A 30 -32.27 -30.60 -14.64
N GLY A 31 -33.37 -29.89 -14.35
CA GLY A 31 -33.38 -28.43 -14.22
C GLY A 31 -32.44 -27.96 -13.11
N PHE A 32 -32.49 -28.57 -11.93
CA PHE A 32 -31.56 -28.26 -10.84
C PHE A 32 -30.12 -28.55 -11.20
N PHE A 33 -29.82 -29.67 -11.83
CA PHE A 33 -28.46 -29.99 -12.27
C PHE A 33 -27.94 -29.00 -13.33
N ALA A 34 -28.77 -28.61 -14.28
CA ALA A 34 -28.41 -27.65 -15.30
C ALA A 34 -28.09 -26.27 -14.66
N GLU A 35 -28.93 -25.83 -13.71
CA GLU A 35 -28.70 -24.57 -13.01
C GLU A 35 -27.46 -24.62 -12.13
N SER A 36 -27.24 -25.67 -11.35
CA SER A 36 -26.04 -25.86 -10.53
C SER A 36 -24.76 -25.89 -11.39
N TYR A 37 -24.82 -26.53 -12.55
CA TYR A 37 -23.68 -26.53 -13.49
C TYR A 37 -23.43 -25.15 -14.07
N ARG A 38 -24.50 -24.42 -14.41
CA ARG A 38 -24.39 -23.02 -14.88
C ARG A 38 -23.75 -22.13 -13.81
N GLU A 39 -24.25 -22.22 -12.57
CA GLU A 39 -23.67 -21.46 -11.43
C GLU A 39 -22.21 -21.78 -11.22
N TYR A 40 -21.84 -23.05 -11.15
CA TYR A 40 -20.44 -23.49 -11.03
C TYR A 40 -19.56 -22.94 -12.15
N SER A 41 -20.03 -22.97 -13.39
CA SER A 41 -19.29 -22.45 -14.55
C SER A 41 -19.09 -20.93 -14.44
N VAL A 42 -20.10 -20.20 -14.01
CA VAL A 42 -20.04 -18.74 -13.80
C VAL A 42 -19.08 -18.40 -12.66
N GLU A 43 -19.17 -19.10 -11.52
CA GLU A 43 -18.28 -18.91 -10.37
C GLU A 43 -16.81 -19.16 -10.74
N LYS A 44 -16.54 -20.25 -11.47
CA LYS A 44 -15.21 -20.57 -11.96
C LYS A 44 -14.65 -19.50 -12.91
N SER A 45 -15.50 -18.94 -13.80
CA SER A 45 -15.11 -17.85 -14.69
C SER A 45 -14.77 -16.59 -13.89
N ARG A 46 -15.61 -16.23 -12.92
CA ARG A 46 -15.38 -15.08 -12.03
C ARG A 46 -14.11 -15.24 -11.19
N ALA A 47 -13.89 -16.43 -10.62
CA ALA A 47 -12.66 -16.72 -9.87
C ALA A 47 -11.41 -16.47 -10.73
N LYS A 48 -11.43 -16.91 -11.99
CA LYS A 48 -10.33 -16.69 -12.93
C LYS A 48 -10.12 -15.21 -13.27
N GLU A 49 -11.21 -14.46 -13.46
CA GLU A 49 -11.16 -13.01 -13.72
C GLU A 49 -10.57 -12.26 -12.52
N TYR A 50 -11.06 -12.53 -11.31
CA TYR A 50 -10.51 -11.95 -10.09
C TYR A 50 -9.06 -12.35 -9.85
N ALA A 51 -8.71 -13.60 -10.11
CA ALA A 51 -7.32 -14.05 -9.98
C ALA A 51 -6.39 -13.29 -10.94
N SER A 52 -6.83 -13.05 -12.17
CA SER A 52 -6.06 -12.28 -13.17
C SER A 52 -5.88 -10.83 -12.74
N SER A 53 -6.97 -10.18 -12.32
CA SER A 53 -6.95 -8.78 -11.88
C SER A 53 -6.10 -8.61 -10.62
N LEU A 54 -6.24 -9.52 -9.65
CA LEU A 54 -5.44 -9.49 -8.41
C LEU A 54 -3.95 -9.73 -8.69
N ALA A 55 -3.60 -10.67 -9.58
CA ALA A 55 -2.21 -10.90 -9.95
C ALA A 55 -1.58 -9.66 -10.62
N TYR A 56 -2.35 -8.92 -11.41
CA TYR A 56 -1.92 -7.66 -12.00
C TYR A 56 -1.74 -6.56 -10.95
N ASP A 57 -2.69 -6.42 -10.02
CA ASP A 57 -2.61 -5.46 -8.94
C ASP A 57 -1.40 -5.72 -8.03
N LEU A 58 -1.13 -6.98 -7.68
CA LEU A 58 0.06 -7.37 -6.93
C LEU A 58 1.37 -6.97 -7.62
N GLN A 59 1.45 -7.08 -8.96
CA GLN A 59 2.63 -6.63 -9.70
C GLN A 59 2.84 -5.12 -9.61
N LYS A 60 1.78 -4.33 -9.67
CA LYS A 60 1.86 -2.87 -9.46
C LYS A 60 2.36 -2.54 -8.05
N ASP A 61 1.80 -3.22 -7.05
CA ASP A 61 2.18 -3.00 -5.66
C ASP A 61 3.63 -3.40 -5.40
N ILE A 62 4.14 -4.48 -6.02
CA ILE A 62 5.55 -4.86 -5.96
C ILE A 62 6.46 -3.75 -6.52
N VAL A 63 6.07 -3.15 -7.65
CA VAL A 63 6.83 -2.03 -8.23
C VAL A 63 6.83 -0.81 -7.31
N MET A 64 5.66 -0.46 -6.77
CA MET A 64 5.52 0.63 -5.79
C MET A 64 6.36 0.37 -4.54
N MET A 65 6.29 -0.81 -3.93
CA MET A 65 7.07 -1.15 -2.74
C MET A 65 8.60 -1.05 -2.99
N LYS A 66 9.07 -1.45 -4.17
CA LYS A 66 10.50 -1.29 -4.54
C LYS A 66 10.90 0.17 -4.66
N ALA A 67 10.03 1.02 -5.20
CA ALA A 67 10.27 2.46 -5.26
C ALA A 67 10.30 3.08 -3.86
N GLU A 68 9.36 2.70 -2.99
CA GLU A 68 9.33 3.16 -1.59
C GLU A 68 10.59 2.74 -0.81
N ILE A 69 11.09 1.51 -0.99
CA ILE A 69 12.36 1.06 -0.41
C ILE A 69 13.51 1.97 -0.85
N PHE A 70 13.54 2.35 -2.12
CA PHE A 70 14.58 3.24 -2.63
C PHE A 70 14.50 4.63 -1.99
N GLU A 71 13.30 5.21 -1.88
CA GLU A 71 13.11 6.51 -1.24
C GLU A 71 13.45 6.47 0.27
N MET A 72 13.02 5.45 0.98
CA MET A 72 13.37 5.26 2.41
C MET A 72 14.90 5.19 2.61
N ARG A 73 15.62 4.49 1.74
CA ARG A 73 17.09 4.43 1.78
C ARG A 73 17.73 5.79 1.50
N ASN A 74 17.19 6.56 0.58
CA ASN A 74 17.66 7.92 0.33
C ASN A 74 17.51 8.81 1.56
N ILE A 75 16.35 8.74 2.24
CA ILE A 75 16.10 9.49 3.48
C ILE A 75 17.06 9.04 4.58
N THR A 76 17.23 7.74 4.81
CA THR A 76 18.13 7.22 5.84
C THR A 76 19.56 7.63 5.61
N ASN A 77 20.06 7.63 4.36
CA ASN A 77 21.39 8.12 4.00
C ASN A 77 21.56 9.62 4.29
N LYS A 78 20.52 10.43 4.06
CA LYS A 78 20.54 11.86 4.37
C LYS A 78 20.59 12.09 5.89
N ILE A 79 19.85 11.32 6.68
CA ILE A 79 19.90 11.38 8.14
C ILE A 79 21.29 10.98 8.67
N GLU A 80 21.93 9.98 8.10
CA GLU A 80 23.31 9.62 8.45
C GLU A 80 24.30 10.78 8.20
N ARG A 81 24.13 11.50 7.11
CA ARG A 81 24.95 12.71 6.83
C ARG A 81 24.68 13.82 7.83
N LEU A 82 23.42 14.03 8.24
CA LEU A 82 23.07 14.97 9.31
C LEU A 82 23.74 14.57 10.64
N GLU A 83 23.69 13.28 10.99
CA GLU A 83 24.37 12.77 12.19
C GLU A 83 25.87 13.07 12.15
N LEU A 84 26.55 12.76 11.05
CA LEU A 84 27.98 13.04 10.88
C LEU A 84 28.28 14.54 10.93
N PHE A 85 27.40 15.37 10.37
CA PHE A 85 27.56 16.82 10.40
C PHE A 85 27.50 17.40 11.82
N VAL A 86 26.62 16.86 12.68
CA VAL A 86 26.40 17.32 14.07
C VAL A 86 27.39 16.67 15.04
N LYS A 87 27.86 15.45 14.77
CA LYS A 87 28.69 14.64 15.68
C LYS A 87 29.93 15.35 16.17
N GLY A 88 30.07 15.45 17.47
CA GLY A 88 31.26 15.97 18.12
C GLY A 88 31.44 17.50 18.07
N LYS A 89 30.52 18.22 17.43
CA LYS A 89 30.59 19.68 17.31
C LYS A 89 29.96 20.39 18.50
N LYS A 90 30.52 21.57 18.79
CA LYS A 90 29.90 22.54 19.68
C LYS A 90 28.96 23.44 18.92
N ILE A 91 28.09 24.17 19.61
CA ILE A 91 27.05 25.02 19.00
C ILE A 91 27.67 26.08 18.05
N ASN A 92 28.80 26.66 18.40
CA ASN A 92 29.50 27.67 17.59
C ASN A 92 30.18 27.11 16.34
N GLU A 93 30.23 25.79 16.20
CA GLU A 93 30.80 25.09 15.03
C GLU A 93 29.73 24.64 14.05
N LEU A 94 28.44 24.85 14.44
CA LEU A 94 27.28 24.54 13.62
C LEU A 94 26.75 25.82 12.99
N THR A 95 26.51 25.76 11.68
CA THR A 95 26.02 26.91 10.93
C THR A 95 24.54 26.71 10.55
N ASN A 96 23.78 27.79 10.46
CA ASN A 96 22.41 27.78 9.98
C ASN A 96 22.34 27.17 8.58
N LEU A 97 23.25 27.57 7.69
CA LEU A 97 23.38 27.04 6.34
C LEU A 97 23.52 25.51 6.33
N GLY A 98 24.42 24.96 7.16
CA GLY A 98 24.65 23.53 7.23
C GLY A 98 23.42 22.78 7.75
N LEU A 99 22.86 23.21 8.89
CA LEU A 99 21.65 22.57 9.44
C LEU A 99 20.46 22.70 8.50
N SER A 100 20.27 23.88 7.88
CA SER A 100 19.23 24.10 6.89
C SER A 100 19.32 23.11 5.73
N ALA A 101 20.53 22.94 5.15
CA ALA A 101 20.76 22.02 4.04
C ALA A 101 20.55 20.55 4.43
N TYR A 102 21.05 20.11 5.59
CA TYR A 102 20.91 18.72 6.02
C TYR A 102 19.53 18.36 6.58
N THR A 103 18.72 19.33 6.98
CA THR A 103 17.34 19.11 7.46
C THR A 103 16.26 19.53 6.46
N TYR A 104 16.64 20.13 5.33
CA TYR A 104 15.70 20.71 4.37
C TYR A 104 14.73 19.69 3.77
N PHE A 105 15.25 18.52 3.41
CA PHE A 105 14.48 17.48 2.76
C PHE A 105 13.43 16.82 3.67
N GLY A 106 13.41 17.16 4.97
CA GLY A 106 12.50 16.53 5.93
C GLY A 106 12.61 15.01 5.98
N CYS A 107 11.59 14.39 6.50
CA CYS A 107 11.40 12.94 6.48
C CYS A 107 10.14 12.58 5.68
N ASP A 108 9.68 13.48 4.84
CA ASP A 108 8.45 13.32 4.08
C ASP A 108 8.67 12.28 2.98
N TYR A 109 7.88 11.24 3.01
CA TYR A 109 7.69 10.32 1.92
C TYR A 109 6.19 10.20 1.62
N LYS A 110 5.87 9.75 0.42
CA LYS A 110 4.49 9.71 -0.06
C LYS A 110 3.71 8.58 0.63
N PRO A 111 2.39 8.72 0.78
CA PRO A 111 1.56 7.61 1.25
C PRO A 111 1.63 6.45 0.26
N TYR A 112 1.49 5.24 0.77
CA TYR A 112 1.38 4.05 -0.07
C TYR A 112 0.17 4.16 -0.99
N THR A 113 0.37 3.77 -2.25
CA THR A 113 -0.67 3.79 -3.27
C THR A 113 -0.96 2.37 -3.72
N TRP A 114 -1.65 1.62 -2.84
CA TRP A 114 -2.01 0.22 -3.08
C TRP A 114 -3.05 0.06 -4.20
N SER A 115 -2.90 -0.96 -5.00
CA SER A 115 -3.89 -1.39 -6.00
C SER A 115 -4.98 -2.23 -5.33
N ARG A 116 -5.95 -1.57 -4.65
CA ARG A 116 -6.92 -2.26 -3.78
C ARG A 116 -8.25 -2.60 -4.44
N ALA A 117 -8.53 -2.08 -5.63
CA ALA A 117 -9.86 -2.19 -6.23
C ALA A 117 -10.33 -3.64 -6.35
N THR A 118 -9.50 -4.53 -6.88
CA THR A 118 -9.83 -5.96 -7.02
C THR A 118 -9.98 -6.63 -5.66
N LEU A 119 -9.06 -6.37 -4.73
CA LEU A 119 -9.09 -6.97 -3.39
C LEU A 119 -10.34 -6.56 -2.61
N ASP A 120 -10.70 -5.28 -2.66
CA ASP A 120 -11.88 -4.74 -1.98
C ASP A 120 -13.17 -5.28 -2.62
N GLU A 121 -13.22 -5.43 -3.95
CA GLU A 121 -14.34 -6.04 -4.64
C GLU A 121 -14.53 -7.51 -4.24
N ILE A 122 -13.47 -8.32 -4.27
CA ILE A 122 -13.49 -9.72 -3.84
C ILE A 122 -14.04 -9.86 -2.41
N LYS A 123 -13.63 -8.98 -1.50
CA LYS A 123 -14.05 -9.02 -0.09
C LYS A 123 -15.50 -8.55 0.09
N ASN A 124 -15.85 -7.41 -0.51
CA ASN A 124 -17.16 -6.78 -0.31
C ASN A 124 -18.28 -7.56 -0.99
N SER A 125 -18.00 -8.21 -2.12
CA SER A 125 -18.97 -9.08 -2.82
C SER A 125 -19.10 -10.49 -2.23
N GLY A 126 -18.22 -10.86 -1.27
CA GLY A 126 -18.12 -12.23 -0.75
C GLY A 126 -17.56 -13.23 -1.77
N SER A 127 -16.94 -12.72 -2.85
CA SER A 127 -16.40 -13.55 -3.94
C SER A 127 -15.15 -14.34 -3.54
N LEU A 128 -14.62 -14.12 -2.34
CA LEU A 128 -13.52 -14.92 -1.78
C LEU A 128 -13.85 -16.42 -1.75
N ARG A 129 -15.13 -16.77 -1.60
CA ARG A 129 -15.65 -18.15 -1.66
C ARG A 129 -15.44 -18.85 -3.00
N TYR A 130 -15.21 -18.10 -4.08
CA TYR A 130 -14.94 -18.69 -5.40
C TYR A 130 -13.52 -19.25 -5.53
N PHE A 131 -12.63 -18.84 -4.63
CA PHE A 131 -11.32 -19.45 -4.52
C PHE A 131 -11.42 -20.72 -3.69
N THR A 132 -11.08 -21.86 -4.29
CA THR A 132 -11.22 -23.17 -3.64
C THR A 132 -9.99 -23.60 -2.84
N ASN A 133 -8.89 -22.86 -2.99
CA ASN A 133 -7.62 -23.14 -2.34
C ASN A 133 -7.49 -22.35 -1.04
N ASP A 134 -7.58 -23.01 0.11
CA ASP A 134 -7.49 -22.38 1.43
C ASP A 134 -6.16 -21.63 1.64
N SER A 135 -5.06 -22.17 1.13
CA SER A 135 -3.74 -21.50 1.21
C SER A 135 -3.72 -20.18 0.46
N LEU A 136 -4.39 -20.11 -0.70
CA LEU A 136 -4.54 -18.91 -1.48
C LEU A 136 -5.39 -17.86 -0.70
N ILE A 137 -6.51 -18.29 -0.13
CA ILE A 137 -7.39 -17.43 0.68
C ILE A 137 -6.63 -16.85 1.88
N MET A 138 -5.85 -17.67 2.58
CA MET A 138 -5.01 -17.21 3.69
C MET A 138 -3.98 -16.17 3.25
N LYS A 139 -3.30 -16.38 2.12
CA LYS A 139 -2.31 -15.42 1.60
C LYS A 139 -2.95 -14.11 1.15
N VAL A 140 -4.12 -14.15 0.51
CA VAL A 140 -4.90 -12.95 0.16
C VAL A 140 -5.27 -12.15 1.40
N SER A 141 -5.73 -12.84 2.44
CA SER A 141 -6.09 -12.22 3.72
C SER A 141 -4.89 -11.62 4.46
N ALA A 142 -3.75 -12.31 4.44
CA ALA A 142 -2.51 -11.81 5.03
C ALA A 142 -2.00 -10.55 4.30
N TYR A 143 -2.07 -10.54 2.98
CA TYR A 143 -1.70 -9.37 2.17
C TYR A 143 -2.61 -8.16 2.48
N ASP A 144 -3.93 -8.35 2.58
CA ASP A 144 -4.87 -7.29 2.97
C ASP A 144 -4.56 -6.73 4.37
N ALA A 145 -4.29 -7.60 5.33
CA ALA A 145 -3.94 -7.19 6.69
C ALA A 145 -2.64 -6.37 6.71
N PHE A 146 -1.65 -6.79 5.92
CA PHE A 146 -0.38 -6.07 5.81
C PHE A 146 -0.56 -4.67 5.20
N THR A 147 -1.26 -4.53 4.09
CA THR A 147 -1.47 -3.22 3.46
C THR A 147 -2.17 -2.24 4.40
N LYS A 148 -3.12 -2.72 5.20
CA LYS A 148 -3.79 -1.91 6.23
C LYS A 148 -2.83 -1.49 7.36
N HIS A 149 -1.99 -2.41 7.83
CA HIS A 149 -0.98 -2.12 8.83
C HIS A 149 -0.02 -1.02 8.35
N MET A 150 0.44 -1.10 7.11
CA MET A 150 1.32 -0.09 6.52
C MET A 150 0.63 1.28 6.40
N ASP A 151 -0.67 1.32 6.09
CA ASP A 151 -1.44 2.57 6.05
C ASP A 151 -1.54 3.21 7.45
N GLU A 152 -1.75 2.42 8.50
CA GLU A 152 -1.78 2.91 9.88
C GLU A 152 -0.40 3.41 10.33
N ASP A 153 0.65 2.70 9.98
CA ASP A 153 2.03 3.12 10.24
C ASP A 153 2.34 4.46 9.57
N PHE A 154 1.93 4.63 8.31
CA PHE A 154 2.11 5.89 7.60
C PHE A 154 1.43 7.07 8.30
N LYS A 155 0.21 6.89 8.84
CA LYS A 155 -0.47 7.93 9.63
C LYS A 155 0.34 8.33 10.87
N GLY A 156 0.95 7.35 11.54
CA GLY A 156 1.86 7.59 12.67
C GLY A 156 3.11 8.39 12.25
N ASP A 157 3.63 8.13 11.06
CA ASP A 157 4.80 8.83 10.53
C ASP A 157 4.52 10.30 10.22
N VAL A 158 3.36 10.62 9.67
CA VAL A 158 2.93 12.01 9.44
C VAL A 158 3.03 12.81 10.73
N GLY A 159 2.45 12.31 11.83
CA GLY A 159 2.53 13.01 13.11
C GLY A 159 3.95 13.13 13.69
N ARG A 160 4.88 12.24 13.33
CA ARG A 160 6.30 12.38 13.69
C ARG A 160 7.00 13.43 12.84
N ASN A 161 6.74 13.46 11.55
CA ASN A 161 7.29 14.45 10.63
C ASN A 161 6.86 15.87 11.00
N ASP A 162 5.60 16.06 11.42
CA ASP A 162 5.11 17.34 11.91
C ASP A 162 5.93 17.82 13.12
N ARG A 163 6.16 16.95 14.11
CA ARG A 163 6.99 17.30 15.29
C ARG A 163 8.44 17.63 14.94
N VAL A 164 9.03 16.90 13.99
CA VAL A 164 10.38 17.19 13.49
C VAL A 164 10.40 18.55 12.81
N SER A 165 9.41 18.86 11.99
CA SER A 165 9.27 20.13 11.29
C SER A 165 9.10 21.31 12.27
N GLU A 166 8.26 21.15 13.29
CA GLU A 166 8.09 22.14 14.36
C GLU A 166 9.42 22.42 15.09
N LYS A 167 10.14 21.37 15.52
CA LYS A 167 11.46 21.55 16.17
C LYS A 167 12.47 22.19 15.25
N LYS A 168 12.53 21.78 13.99
CA LYS A 168 13.43 22.36 13.00
C LYS A 168 13.20 23.87 12.88
N ASN A 169 11.96 24.30 12.82
CA ASN A 169 11.60 25.71 12.68
C ASN A 169 11.97 26.56 13.92
N LEU A 170 12.16 25.95 15.09
CA LEU A 170 12.69 26.62 16.29
C LEU A 170 14.22 26.76 16.31
N ILE A 171 14.92 26.03 15.44
CA ILE A 171 16.37 25.93 15.42
C ILE A 171 16.99 26.63 14.21
N VAL A 172 16.37 26.43 13.05
CA VAL A 172 16.88 26.86 11.75
C VAL A 172 16.09 28.05 11.23
N ASP A 173 16.79 29.14 10.91
CA ASP A 173 16.21 30.27 10.20
C ASP A 173 16.08 29.96 8.71
N LEU A 174 14.85 29.86 8.23
CA LEU A 174 14.48 29.56 6.84
C LEU A 174 14.12 30.81 6.00
N SER A 175 14.48 32.02 6.46
CA SER A 175 14.16 33.28 5.77
C SER A 175 14.68 33.33 4.32
N TYR A 176 15.66 32.50 3.98
CA TYR A 176 16.13 32.32 2.60
C TYR A 176 15.70 30.94 2.07
N ASP A 177 14.41 30.71 2.00
CA ASP A 177 13.89 29.50 1.36
C ASP A 177 14.47 29.40 -0.06
N PRO A 178 15.20 28.31 -0.38
CA PRO A 178 15.77 28.15 -1.73
C PRO A 178 14.72 28.03 -2.83
N GLY A 179 13.43 27.86 -2.52
CA GLY A 179 12.35 27.80 -3.49
C GLY A 179 11.57 26.48 -3.49
N ASP A 180 11.20 25.98 -4.66
CA ASP A 180 10.31 24.82 -4.80
C ASP A 180 10.83 23.58 -4.06
N SER A 181 10.16 23.24 -2.96
CA SER A 181 10.52 22.13 -2.08
C SER A 181 10.50 20.77 -2.78
N ILE A 182 9.66 20.59 -3.81
CA ILE A 182 9.55 19.32 -4.56
C ILE A 182 10.82 19.08 -5.38
N GLN A 183 11.33 20.10 -6.06
CA GLN A 183 12.57 19.99 -6.82
C GLN A 183 13.78 19.80 -5.90
N LEU A 184 13.78 20.43 -4.73
CA LEU A 184 14.89 20.40 -3.79
C LEU A 184 14.95 19.11 -2.98
N ALA A 185 13.85 18.44 -2.74
CA ALA A 185 13.80 17.15 -2.02
C ALA A 185 14.69 16.07 -2.66
N GLY A 186 14.84 16.08 -3.97
CA GLY A 186 15.75 15.20 -4.72
C GLY A 186 17.24 15.59 -4.68
N MET A 187 17.58 16.78 -4.22
CA MET A 187 18.98 17.25 -4.20
C MET A 187 19.76 16.61 -3.05
N ASN A 188 21.06 16.36 -3.28
CA ASN A 188 21.94 16.01 -2.19
C ASN A 188 22.25 17.26 -1.33
N PRO A 189 22.59 17.08 -0.03
CA PRO A 189 22.86 18.19 0.89
C PRO A 189 23.94 19.16 0.40
N ASP A 190 25.00 18.67 -0.26
CA ASP A 190 26.07 19.52 -0.75
C ASP A 190 25.62 20.49 -1.86
N SER A 191 24.67 20.05 -2.69
CA SER A 191 24.05 20.90 -3.71
C SER A 191 23.14 21.95 -3.08
N LEU A 192 22.41 21.58 -2.01
CA LEU A 192 21.59 22.51 -1.22
C LEU A 192 22.46 23.55 -0.51
N VAL A 193 23.57 23.13 0.11
CA VAL A 193 24.55 24.07 0.71
C VAL A 193 24.97 25.12 -0.32
N ARG A 194 25.36 24.70 -1.53
CA ARG A 194 25.77 25.64 -2.58
C ARG A 194 24.65 26.59 -3.02
N LEU A 195 23.42 26.10 -3.08
CA LEU A 195 22.26 26.90 -3.47
C LEU A 195 21.92 27.96 -2.41
N ILE A 196 21.89 27.56 -1.12
CA ILE A 196 21.61 28.46 0.00
C ILE A 196 22.75 29.48 0.16
N SER A 197 24.00 29.05 0.03
CA SER A 197 25.18 29.97 0.08
C SER A 197 25.09 31.09 -0.96
N LYS A 198 24.61 30.80 -2.18
CA LYS A 198 24.43 31.85 -3.19
C LYS A 198 23.35 32.87 -2.76
N LYS A 199 22.27 32.45 -2.14
CA LYS A 199 21.21 33.33 -1.64
C LYS A 199 21.70 34.19 -0.45
N GLU A 200 22.45 33.58 0.49
CA GLU A 200 23.09 34.31 1.60
C GLU A 200 24.05 35.36 1.10
N ALA A 201 24.86 35.03 0.08
CA ALA A 201 25.81 35.98 -0.52
C ALA A 201 25.11 37.16 -1.18
N ILE A 202 23.96 36.98 -1.83
CA ILE A 202 23.14 38.04 -2.41
C ILE A 202 22.57 38.94 -1.30
N ALA A 203 22.12 38.33 -0.19
CA ALA A 203 21.59 39.08 0.94
C ALA A 203 22.65 39.82 1.77
N GLN A 204 23.91 39.56 1.55
CA GLN A 204 25.08 40.15 2.25
C GLN A 204 25.07 39.93 3.77
N LYS A 205 24.24 39.00 4.30
CA LYS A 205 24.17 38.69 5.72
C LYS A 205 23.87 37.20 5.92
N PRO A 206 24.81 36.42 6.48
CA PRO A 206 24.56 35.03 6.80
C PRO A 206 23.49 34.92 7.90
N LEU A 207 22.57 33.97 7.72
CA LEU A 207 21.58 33.65 8.73
C LEU A 207 22.23 32.97 9.94
N GLN A 208 21.73 33.27 11.12
CA GLN A 208 22.15 32.66 12.37
C GLN A 208 21.13 31.59 12.81
N LEU A 209 21.61 30.61 13.56
CA LEU A 209 20.70 29.69 14.23
C LEU A 209 19.78 30.47 15.19
N LEU A 210 18.52 30.05 15.25
CA LEU A 210 17.51 30.62 16.16
C LEU A 210 17.74 30.17 17.62
N THR A 211 18.55 29.14 17.85
CA THR A 211 18.94 28.66 19.18
C THR A 211 20.44 28.78 19.45
N GLY A 212 20.81 29.07 20.68
CA GLY A 212 22.19 28.97 21.20
C GLY A 212 22.45 27.69 21.98
N ASN A 213 21.49 26.78 22.06
CA ASN A 213 21.56 25.58 22.90
C ASN A 213 21.79 24.32 22.05
N ILE A 214 22.95 23.69 22.25
CA ILE A 214 23.33 22.45 21.54
C ILE A 214 22.33 21.29 21.83
N ASN A 215 21.64 21.30 22.95
CA ASN A 215 20.70 20.25 23.29
C ASN A 215 19.43 20.29 22.41
N ASP A 216 19.04 21.45 21.89
CA ASP A 216 17.92 21.56 20.95
C ASP A 216 18.27 20.84 19.64
N ILE A 217 19.49 21.02 19.15
CA ILE A 217 19.99 20.35 17.95
C ILE A 217 20.12 18.84 18.17
N LYS A 218 20.63 18.42 19.34
CA LYS A 218 20.68 16.99 19.70
C LYS A 218 19.28 16.37 19.79
N SER A 219 18.32 17.11 20.34
CA SER A 219 16.93 16.67 20.43
C SER A 219 16.32 16.50 19.04
N LEU A 220 16.55 17.43 18.13
CA LEU A 220 16.15 17.32 16.73
C LEU A 220 16.82 16.11 16.05
N LEU A 221 18.12 15.93 16.24
CA LEU A 221 18.85 14.77 15.69
C LEU A 221 18.30 13.44 16.19
N ASN A 222 17.95 13.34 17.48
CA ASN A 222 17.35 12.12 18.06
C ASN A 222 16.02 11.77 17.38
N ASP A 223 15.19 12.76 17.05
CA ASP A 223 13.94 12.52 16.33
C ASP A 223 14.23 11.99 14.91
N TYR A 224 15.19 12.56 14.19
CA TYR A 224 15.63 12.06 12.89
C TYR A 224 16.19 10.62 12.99
N LEU A 225 16.99 10.31 14.00
CA LEU A 225 17.52 8.96 14.22
C LEU A 225 16.40 7.94 14.54
N THR A 226 15.36 8.37 15.23
CA THR A 226 14.18 7.52 15.48
C THR A 226 13.47 7.21 14.16
N ILE A 227 13.26 8.21 13.31
CA ILE A 227 12.68 8.01 11.98
C ILE A 227 13.58 7.09 11.13
N LYS A 228 14.90 7.32 11.15
CA LYS A 228 15.84 6.43 10.46
C LYS A 228 15.69 4.97 10.86
N ALA A 229 15.61 4.68 12.16
CA ALA A 229 15.46 3.31 12.66
C ALA A 229 14.19 2.64 12.15
N GLN A 230 13.09 3.39 12.04
CA GLN A 230 11.83 2.89 11.49
C GLN A 230 11.92 2.64 9.98
N LEU A 231 12.44 3.60 9.22
CA LEU A 231 12.63 3.44 7.77
C LEU A 231 13.59 2.30 7.43
N ASP A 232 14.65 2.11 8.24
CA ASP A 232 15.56 0.98 8.11
C ASP A 232 14.84 -0.36 8.35
N THR A 233 13.97 -0.45 9.34
CA THR A 233 13.16 -1.65 9.60
C THR A 233 12.25 -1.96 8.42
N ARG A 234 11.52 -0.96 7.92
CA ARG A 234 10.61 -1.13 6.79
C ARG A 234 11.34 -1.49 5.50
N SER A 235 12.38 -0.74 5.16
CA SER A 235 13.09 -0.93 3.89
C SER A 235 13.97 -2.19 3.85
N LYS A 236 14.44 -2.69 5.01
CA LYS A 236 15.36 -3.84 5.07
C LYS A 236 14.68 -5.16 5.46
N ARG A 237 13.50 -5.12 6.10
CA ARG A 237 12.82 -6.33 6.59
C ARG A 237 11.36 -6.45 6.15
N GLU A 238 10.53 -5.43 6.42
CA GLU A 238 9.09 -5.54 6.22
C GLU A 238 8.71 -5.56 4.73
N LEU A 239 9.01 -4.50 4.00
CA LEU A 239 8.68 -4.42 2.57
C LEU A 239 9.33 -5.53 1.72
N PRO A 240 10.61 -5.92 1.92
CA PRO A 240 11.18 -7.06 1.22
C PRO A 240 10.42 -8.37 1.46
N LYS A 241 9.98 -8.62 2.71
CA LYS A 241 9.18 -9.82 3.03
C LYS A 241 7.84 -9.81 2.31
N VAL A 242 7.16 -8.67 2.27
CA VAL A 242 5.87 -8.56 1.59
C VAL A 242 6.00 -8.62 0.08
N ILE A 243 7.08 -8.11 -0.49
CA ILE A 243 7.38 -8.30 -1.92
C ILE A 243 7.52 -9.79 -2.24
N GLU A 244 8.18 -10.55 -1.38
CA GLU A 244 8.28 -12.02 -1.50
C GLU A 244 6.89 -12.65 -1.43
N ASP A 245 6.11 -12.36 -0.39
CA ASP A 245 4.77 -12.92 -0.17
C ASP A 245 3.80 -12.53 -1.31
N ALA A 246 3.84 -11.29 -1.80
CA ALA A 246 3.06 -10.84 -2.95
C ALA A 246 3.47 -11.54 -4.26
N SER A 247 4.76 -11.79 -4.42
CA SER A 247 5.30 -12.52 -5.59
C SER A 247 4.86 -13.98 -5.57
N GLU A 248 4.91 -14.63 -4.42
CA GLU A 248 4.40 -15.99 -4.24
C GLU A 248 2.89 -16.08 -4.48
N LEU A 249 2.11 -15.14 -3.92
CA LEU A 249 0.67 -15.07 -4.13
C LEU A 249 0.34 -14.90 -5.62
N SER A 250 1.04 -14.00 -6.31
CA SER A 250 0.88 -13.80 -7.75
C SER A 250 1.21 -15.07 -8.55
N ALA A 251 2.27 -15.79 -8.17
CA ALA A 251 2.65 -17.06 -8.81
C ALA A 251 1.59 -18.16 -8.56
N MET A 252 1.05 -18.26 -7.35
CA MET A 252 -0.03 -19.22 -7.01
C MET A 252 -1.28 -18.92 -7.84
N LEU A 253 -1.72 -17.65 -7.93
CA LEU A 253 -2.85 -17.25 -8.76
C LEU A 253 -2.66 -17.63 -10.23
N LYS A 254 -1.47 -17.34 -10.78
CA LYS A 254 -1.15 -17.66 -12.17
C LYS A 254 -1.14 -19.18 -12.42
N SER A 255 -0.59 -19.96 -11.51
CA SER A 255 -0.51 -21.42 -11.64
C SER A 255 -1.91 -22.06 -11.55
N GLU A 256 -2.70 -21.70 -10.53
CA GLU A 256 -4.00 -22.34 -10.26
C GLU A 256 -5.05 -22.02 -11.33
N TYR A 257 -5.05 -20.78 -11.83
CA TYR A 257 -6.01 -20.32 -12.85
C TYR A 257 -5.47 -20.31 -14.28
N HIS A 258 -4.28 -20.89 -14.50
CA HIS A 258 -3.63 -20.94 -15.81
C HIS A 258 -3.63 -19.57 -16.51
N LEU A 259 -3.14 -18.54 -15.80
CA LEU A 259 -3.00 -17.18 -16.31
C LEU A 259 -1.68 -17.02 -17.09
N LYS A 260 -1.70 -16.16 -18.09
CA LYS A 260 -0.51 -15.84 -18.89
C LYS A 260 0.40 -14.82 -18.23
#